data_99bacfead1eca16daaacac2438351409
#
_entry.id   99bacfead1eca16daaacac2438351409
#
_cell.length_a   1.000
_cell.length_b   1.000
_cell.length_c   1.000
_cell.angle_alpha   90.00
_cell.angle_beta   90.00
_cell.angle_gamma   90.00
#
_symmetry.space_group_name_H-M   'P 1'
#
loop_
_entity.id
_entity.type
_entity.pdbx_description
1 polymer ?
#
loop_
_entity_poly.entity_id
_entity_poly.type
_entity_poly.pdbx_seq_one_letter_code
_entity_poly.pdbx_strand_id
1 'polypeptide(L)'
;MLITPEYRELNRKLHQDNEHYGTSGKMWRDAVRELSEYGRLSILDYGCGKQTLKEALGPAYRVTGYDPCIEGLDTPPEPHDVVVCGDVMEHIEPELVMNVLRDVRRLCKVRGLFVIGMQPAKKTLADGRNAHLSLHTQEEWVSKLTDAGFEVIEQSEHNAKGHNSWFVVR
;
A
#
# COMPACT_ATOMS: atom_id res chain seq x y z
N MET A 1 0.50 -0.91 -17.26
CA MET A 1 1.65 -0.29 -16.55
C MET A 1 1.15 0.15 -15.19
N LEU A 2 1.90 -0.13 -14.11
CA LEU A 2 1.52 0.22 -12.73
C LEU A 2 2.24 1.50 -12.25
N ILE A 3 3.48 1.67 -12.66
CA ILE A 3 4.32 2.86 -12.45
C ILE A 3 5.18 3.08 -13.69
N THR A 4 5.59 4.33 -13.97
CA THR A 4 6.51 4.58 -15.09
C THR A 4 7.93 4.10 -14.75
N PRO A 5 8.76 3.80 -15.77
CA PRO A 5 10.17 3.45 -15.54
C PRO A 5 10.94 4.56 -14.83
N GLU A 6 10.64 5.81 -15.14
CA GLU A 6 11.25 7.00 -14.53
C GLU A 6 10.91 7.08 -13.05
N TYR A 7 9.63 6.90 -12.68
CA TYR A 7 9.21 6.91 -11.28
C TYR A 7 9.77 5.71 -10.52
N ARG A 8 9.82 4.51 -11.14
CA ARG A 8 10.46 3.33 -10.54
C ARG A 8 11.89 3.62 -10.10
N GLU A 9 12.68 4.28 -10.96
CA GLU A 9 14.07 4.62 -10.65
C GLU A 9 14.18 5.65 -9.53
N LEU A 10 13.33 6.68 -9.53
CA LEU A 10 13.28 7.69 -8.47
C LEU A 10 12.92 7.06 -7.11
N ASN A 11 11.94 6.16 -7.09
CA ASN A 11 11.51 5.48 -5.87
C ASN A 11 12.56 4.47 -5.39
N ARG A 12 13.17 3.70 -6.31
CA ARG A 12 14.29 2.81 -6.00
C ARG A 12 15.41 3.55 -5.30
N LYS A 13 15.81 4.71 -5.83
CA LYS A 13 16.82 5.56 -5.22
C LYS A 13 16.41 6.04 -3.82
N LEU A 14 15.15 6.45 -3.65
CA LEU A 14 14.63 6.88 -2.35
C LEU A 14 14.69 5.75 -1.31
N HIS A 15 14.41 4.49 -1.70
CA HIS A 15 14.57 3.31 -0.85
C HIS A 15 16.02 3.04 -0.45
N GLN A 16 16.97 3.28 -1.37
CA GLN A 16 18.40 3.08 -1.12
C GLN A 16 19.00 4.17 -0.23
N ASP A 17 18.64 5.43 -0.48
CA ASP A 17 19.22 6.59 0.18
C ASP A 17 18.59 6.88 1.56
N ASN A 18 17.49 6.20 1.92
CA ASN A 18 16.75 6.47 3.14
C ASN A 18 16.36 5.19 3.91
N GLU A 19 17.03 4.98 5.04
CA GLU A 19 16.80 3.80 5.89
C GLU A 19 15.36 3.72 6.46
N HIS A 20 14.70 4.85 6.64
CA HIS A 20 13.35 4.91 7.23
C HIS A 20 12.24 4.87 6.17
N TYR A 21 12.55 4.94 4.88
CA TYR A 21 11.56 4.85 3.82
C TYR A 21 11.16 3.38 3.59
N GLY A 22 9.84 3.12 3.51
CA GLY A 22 9.29 1.77 3.37
C GLY A 22 9.34 0.93 4.64
N THR A 23 9.28 1.56 5.84
CA THR A 23 9.32 0.85 7.14
C THR A 23 8.03 0.94 7.95
N SER A 24 6.96 1.51 7.41
CA SER A 24 5.69 1.72 8.12
C SER A 24 4.88 0.43 8.32
N GLY A 25 5.13 -0.61 7.53
CA GLY A 25 4.35 -1.86 7.53
C GLY A 25 4.10 -2.47 8.92
N LYS A 26 5.08 -2.40 9.82
CA LYS A 26 4.96 -2.88 11.21
C LYS A 26 3.82 -2.21 12.00
N MET A 27 3.40 -1.00 11.60
CA MET A 27 2.33 -0.26 12.28
C MET A 27 0.96 -0.89 12.07
N TRP A 28 0.78 -1.63 10.99
CA TRP A 28 -0.48 -2.28 10.61
C TRP A 28 -0.62 -3.70 11.18
N ARG A 29 0.38 -4.19 11.91
CA ARG A 29 0.46 -5.57 12.42
C ARG A 29 -0.84 -6.05 13.05
N ASP A 30 -1.41 -5.30 13.99
CA ASP A 30 -2.56 -5.77 14.77
C ASP A 30 -3.83 -5.84 13.91
N ALA A 31 -4.07 -4.85 13.05
CA ALA A 31 -5.16 -4.88 12.08
C ALA A 31 -5.02 -6.06 11.09
N VAL A 32 -3.80 -6.31 10.60
CA VAL A 32 -3.54 -7.42 9.67
C VAL A 32 -3.69 -8.78 10.37
N ARG A 33 -3.35 -8.89 11.64
CA ARG A 33 -3.61 -10.12 12.43
C ARG A 33 -5.09 -10.46 12.47
N GLU A 34 -5.95 -9.49 12.75
CA GLU A 34 -7.40 -9.67 12.77
C GLU A 34 -7.95 -10.00 11.38
N LEU A 35 -7.57 -9.21 10.36
CA LEU A 35 -8.00 -9.42 8.98
C LEU A 35 -7.56 -10.76 8.40
N SER A 36 -6.41 -11.28 8.81
CA SER A 36 -5.90 -12.58 8.37
C SER A 36 -6.40 -13.74 9.22
N GLU A 37 -7.37 -13.51 10.11
CA GLU A 37 -7.87 -14.52 11.03
C GLU A 37 -6.73 -15.19 11.82
N TYR A 38 -5.83 -14.34 12.35
CA TYR A 38 -4.66 -14.77 13.13
C TYR A 38 -3.73 -15.74 12.38
N GLY A 39 -3.52 -15.47 11.07
CA GLY A 39 -2.59 -16.23 10.23
C GLY A 39 -3.21 -17.41 9.48
N ARG A 40 -4.53 -17.62 9.58
CA ARG A 40 -5.22 -18.66 8.78
C ARG A 40 -5.24 -18.33 7.30
N LEU A 41 -5.40 -17.06 6.95
CA LEU A 41 -5.43 -16.55 5.58
C LEU A 41 -4.03 -16.14 5.11
N SER A 42 -3.77 -16.29 3.82
CA SER A 42 -2.53 -15.81 3.18
C SER A 42 -2.55 -14.31 3.00
N ILE A 43 -1.40 -13.66 3.14
CA ILE A 43 -1.26 -12.20 3.12
C ILE A 43 -0.31 -11.79 2.00
N LEU A 44 -0.73 -10.82 1.17
CA LEU A 44 0.13 -10.07 0.27
C LEU A 44 0.36 -8.68 0.86
N ASP A 45 1.61 -8.33 1.10
CA ASP A 45 2.06 -6.97 1.43
C ASP A 45 2.46 -6.27 0.13
N TYR A 46 1.53 -5.47 -0.43
CA TYR A 46 1.67 -4.79 -1.71
C TYR A 46 2.29 -3.41 -1.49
N GLY A 47 3.50 -3.18 -2.04
CA GLY A 47 4.36 -2.06 -1.70
C GLY A 47 5.07 -2.29 -0.36
N CYS A 48 5.58 -3.51 -0.17
CA CYS A 48 6.09 -3.98 1.13
C CYS A 48 7.34 -3.26 1.64
N GLY A 49 7.98 -2.44 0.80
CA GLY A 49 9.19 -1.75 1.18
C GLY A 49 10.23 -2.68 1.80
N LYS A 50 10.65 -2.37 3.01
CA LYS A 50 11.64 -3.15 3.78
C LYS A 50 11.04 -4.34 4.54
N GLN A 51 9.85 -4.80 4.17
CA GLN A 51 9.16 -5.98 4.71
C GLN A 51 8.92 -5.96 6.24
N THR A 52 8.79 -4.77 6.83
CA THR A 52 8.64 -4.64 8.28
C THR A 52 7.30 -5.18 8.81
N LEU A 53 6.27 -5.31 7.96
CA LEU A 53 5.03 -6.02 8.30
C LEU A 53 5.30 -7.52 8.50
N LYS A 54 6.00 -8.14 7.56
CA LYS A 54 6.36 -9.57 7.62
C LYS A 54 7.19 -9.89 8.86
N GLU A 55 8.19 -9.05 9.15
CA GLU A 55 9.00 -9.18 10.37
C GLU A 55 8.16 -9.07 11.64
N ALA A 56 7.26 -8.07 11.70
CA ALA A 56 6.42 -7.83 12.87
C ALA A 56 5.37 -8.92 13.11
N LEU A 57 4.86 -9.55 12.05
CA LEU A 57 3.93 -10.69 12.13
C LEU A 57 4.64 -11.99 12.53
N GLY A 58 5.89 -12.16 12.09
CA GLY A 58 6.70 -13.33 12.37
C GLY A 58 6.34 -14.57 11.54
N PRO A 59 7.05 -15.70 11.76
CA PRO A 59 7.03 -16.85 10.86
C PRO A 59 5.72 -17.67 10.89
N ALA A 60 4.84 -17.42 11.85
CA ALA A 60 3.53 -18.09 11.92
C ALA A 60 2.56 -17.58 10.82
N TYR A 61 2.86 -16.43 10.19
CA TYR A 61 2.03 -15.82 9.16
C TYR A 61 2.62 -16.05 7.77
N ARG A 62 1.77 -16.39 6.80
CA ARG A 62 2.15 -16.58 5.39
C ARG A 62 2.08 -15.25 4.67
N VAL A 63 3.18 -14.48 4.73
CA VAL A 63 3.30 -13.15 4.13
C VAL A 63 4.20 -13.19 2.91
N THR A 64 3.65 -12.79 1.76
CA THR A 64 4.39 -12.51 0.53
C THR A 64 4.56 -11.00 0.39
N GLY A 65 5.79 -10.51 0.25
CA GLY A 65 6.09 -9.12 -0.03
C GLY A 65 6.22 -8.88 -1.53
N TYR A 66 5.64 -7.78 -2.02
CA TYR A 66 5.81 -7.28 -3.38
C TYR A 66 6.11 -5.79 -3.37
N ASP A 67 7.16 -5.39 -4.06
CA ASP A 67 7.50 -3.98 -4.29
C ASP A 67 8.18 -3.83 -5.66
N PRO A 68 7.57 -3.13 -6.63
CA PRO A 68 8.13 -3.03 -7.98
C PRO A 68 9.43 -2.22 -8.06
N CYS A 69 9.80 -1.50 -6.98
CA CYS A 69 10.98 -0.65 -6.90
C CYS A 69 12.15 -1.32 -6.18
N ILE A 70 11.97 -2.53 -5.65
CA ILE A 70 13.00 -3.24 -4.89
C ILE A 70 13.37 -4.55 -5.59
N GLU A 71 14.64 -4.68 -5.97
CA GLU A 71 15.17 -5.88 -6.60
C GLU A 71 14.93 -7.12 -5.72
N GLY A 72 14.43 -8.19 -6.33
CA GLY A 72 14.07 -9.43 -5.64
C GLY A 72 12.68 -9.44 -5.02
N LEU A 73 11.99 -8.28 -4.96
CA LEU A 73 10.60 -8.16 -4.54
C LEU A 73 9.66 -7.71 -5.67
N ASP A 74 10.19 -7.53 -6.88
CA ASP A 74 9.52 -6.97 -8.05
C ASP A 74 8.87 -8.02 -8.98
N THR A 75 8.90 -9.29 -8.58
CA THR A 75 8.15 -10.34 -9.30
C THR A 75 6.66 -10.18 -9.06
N PRO A 76 5.82 -10.06 -10.13
CA PRO A 76 4.37 -9.94 -9.99
C PRO A 76 3.79 -11.07 -9.12
N PRO A 77 3.02 -10.76 -8.08
CA PRO A 77 2.51 -11.76 -7.15
C PRO A 77 1.26 -12.46 -7.67
N GLU A 78 1.01 -13.64 -7.12
CA GLU A 78 -0.24 -14.36 -7.26
C GLU A 78 -1.31 -13.83 -6.29
N PRO A 79 -2.63 -14.08 -6.54
CA PRO A 79 -3.70 -13.66 -5.64
C PRO A 79 -3.62 -14.30 -4.25
N HIS A 80 -3.84 -13.47 -3.21
CA HIS A 80 -3.85 -13.86 -1.79
C HIS A 80 -5.23 -13.60 -1.16
N ASP A 81 -5.46 -14.20 0.00
CA ASP A 81 -6.73 -14.03 0.72
C ASP A 81 -6.88 -12.60 1.27
N VAL A 82 -5.80 -12.05 1.81
CA VAL A 82 -5.73 -10.68 2.32
C VAL A 82 -4.66 -9.91 1.55
N VAL A 83 -4.99 -8.69 1.11
CA VAL A 83 -4.00 -7.76 0.54
C VAL A 83 -3.88 -6.55 1.46
N VAL A 84 -2.66 -6.20 1.81
CA VAL A 84 -2.32 -4.98 2.56
C VAL A 84 -1.62 -4.01 1.61
N CYS A 85 -2.12 -2.80 1.51
CA CYS A 85 -1.56 -1.73 0.68
C CYS A 85 -1.47 -0.48 1.58
N GLY A 86 -0.37 -0.37 2.31
CA GLY A 86 -0.17 0.68 3.32
C GLY A 86 0.94 1.64 2.97
N ASP A 87 0.64 2.93 2.93
CA ASP A 87 1.53 4.01 2.50
C ASP A 87 2.09 3.78 1.07
N VAL A 88 1.19 3.48 0.12
CA VAL A 88 1.53 3.20 -1.28
C VAL A 88 0.75 4.09 -2.24
N MET A 89 -0.58 4.17 -2.10
CA MET A 89 -1.44 4.79 -3.10
C MET A 89 -1.18 6.28 -3.31
N GLU A 90 -0.83 7.00 -2.27
CA GLU A 90 -0.43 8.41 -2.32
C GLU A 90 0.87 8.64 -3.12
N HIS A 91 1.70 7.60 -3.24
CA HIS A 91 2.96 7.67 -3.99
C HIS A 91 2.79 7.38 -5.48
N ILE A 92 1.67 6.80 -5.90
CA ILE A 92 1.42 6.44 -7.30
C ILE A 92 1.18 7.68 -8.14
N GLU A 93 1.70 7.70 -9.36
CA GLU A 93 1.45 8.75 -10.35
C GLU A 93 -0.06 8.87 -10.62
N PRO A 94 -0.65 10.07 -10.61
CA PRO A 94 -2.11 10.27 -10.63
C PRO A 94 -2.83 9.52 -11.76
N GLU A 95 -2.23 9.47 -12.94
CA GLU A 95 -2.76 8.78 -14.12
C GLU A 95 -2.72 7.25 -14.02
N LEU A 96 -1.93 6.70 -13.08
CA LEU A 96 -1.77 5.26 -12.88
C LEU A 96 -2.48 4.72 -11.65
N VAL A 97 -3.05 5.58 -10.80
CA VAL A 97 -3.77 5.19 -9.57
C VAL A 97 -4.82 4.12 -9.84
N MET A 98 -5.67 4.30 -10.86
CA MET A 98 -6.71 3.34 -11.20
C MET A 98 -6.16 2.01 -11.70
N ASN A 99 -5.01 2.02 -12.37
CA ASN A 99 -4.36 0.78 -12.82
C ASN A 99 -3.84 -0.03 -11.62
N VAL A 100 -3.23 0.66 -10.64
CA VAL A 100 -2.75 0.01 -9.41
C VAL A 100 -3.92 -0.52 -8.59
N LEU A 101 -4.99 0.25 -8.38
CA LEU A 101 -6.17 -0.21 -7.65
C LEU A 101 -6.80 -1.46 -8.27
N ARG A 102 -6.92 -1.52 -9.61
CA ARG A 102 -7.42 -2.70 -10.31
C ARG A 102 -6.47 -3.89 -10.20
N ASP A 103 -5.17 -3.64 -10.18
CA ASP A 103 -4.17 -4.69 -9.94
C ASP A 103 -4.29 -5.27 -8.53
N VAL A 104 -4.39 -4.42 -7.51
CA VAL A 104 -4.64 -4.86 -6.13
C VAL A 104 -5.97 -5.62 -6.04
N ARG A 105 -7.04 -5.15 -6.74
CA ARG A 105 -8.35 -5.82 -6.73
C ARG A 105 -8.29 -7.26 -7.27
N ARG A 106 -7.60 -7.49 -8.39
CA ARG A 106 -7.46 -8.84 -8.94
C ARG A 106 -6.65 -9.79 -8.05
N LEU A 107 -5.78 -9.24 -7.18
CA LEU A 107 -4.94 -9.97 -6.25
C LEU A 107 -5.64 -10.26 -4.90
N CYS A 108 -6.74 -9.57 -4.62
CA CYS A 108 -7.47 -9.64 -3.36
C CYS A 108 -8.64 -10.64 -3.47
N LYS A 109 -8.57 -11.78 -2.76
CA LYS A 109 -9.60 -12.82 -2.80
C LYS A 109 -10.73 -12.59 -1.78
N VAL A 110 -10.39 -12.15 -0.58
CA VAL A 110 -11.34 -12.07 0.54
C VAL A 110 -11.51 -10.65 1.03
N ARG A 111 -10.40 -10.00 1.46
CA ARG A 111 -10.44 -8.62 1.98
C ARG A 111 -9.12 -7.91 1.81
N GLY A 112 -9.17 -6.59 1.80
CA GLY A 112 -7.99 -5.74 1.72
C GLY A 112 -7.96 -4.68 2.81
N LEU A 113 -6.76 -4.23 3.15
CA LEU A 113 -6.51 -3.06 3.98
C LEU A 113 -5.72 -2.04 3.17
N PHE A 114 -6.29 -0.88 2.97
CA PHE A 114 -5.57 0.29 2.47
C PHE A 114 -5.32 1.26 3.61
N VAL A 115 -4.09 1.75 3.71
CA VAL A 115 -3.73 2.88 4.58
C VAL A 115 -3.06 3.92 3.70
N ILE A 116 -3.64 5.11 3.60
CA ILE A 116 -3.27 6.10 2.59
C ILE A 116 -2.96 7.43 3.26
N GLY A 117 -1.82 8.02 2.92
CA GLY A 117 -1.42 9.35 3.37
C GLY A 117 -2.28 10.44 2.74
N MET A 118 -2.83 11.32 3.57
CA MET A 118 -3.76 12.38 3.16
C MET A 118 -3.10 13.75 3.06
N GLN A 119 -1.81 13.84 3.38
CA GLN A 119 -1.06 15.09 3.45
C GLN A 119 0.21 15.00 2.59
N PRO A 120 0.79 16.11 2.15
CA PRO A 120 2.08 16.11 1.49
C PRO A 120 3.15 15.40 2.32
N ALA A 121 3.99 14.62 1.68
CA ALA A 121 5.13 13.98 2.34
C ALA A 121 6.15 15.03 2.82
N LYS A 122 6.89 14.68 3.87
CA LYS A 122 8.09 15.46 4.27
C LYS A 122 9.27 15.25 3.30
N LYS A 123 9.20 14.24 2.43
CA LYS A 123 10.25 13.85 1.51
C LYS A 123 9.94 14.33 0.10
N THR A 124 10.99 14.63 -0.64
CA THR A 124 10.95 14.93 -2.06
C THR A 124 11.71 13.87 -2.87
N LEU A 125 11.25 13.62 -4.08
CA LEU A 125 11.96 12.80 -5.06
C LEU A 125 13.19 13.57 -5.58
N ALA A 126 14.12 12.87 -6.22
CA ALA A 126 15.33 13.48 -6.76
C ALA A 126 15.06 14.51 -7.88
N ASP A 127 13.89 14.47 -8.50
CA ASP A 127 13.43 15.44 -9.50
C ASP A 127 12.74 16.68 -8.89
N GLY A 128 12.65 16.77 -7.56
CA GLY A 128 12.07 17.89 -6.82
C GLY A 128 10.56 17.76 -6.54
N ARG A 129 9.86 16.74 -7.09
CA ARG A 129 8.44 16.50 -6.76
C ARG A 129 8.28 16.03 -5.33
N ASN A 130 7.15 16.36 -4.70
CA ASN A 130 6.77 15.75 -3.42
C ASN A 130 6.62 14.24 -3.59
N ALA A 131 7.03 13.45 -2.59
CA ALA A 131 6.93 11.99 -2.67
C ALA A 131 5.47 11.48 -2.66
N HIS A 132 4.51 12.25 -2.12
CA HIS A 132 3.09 11.99 -2.28
C HIS A 132 2.59 12.67 -3.55
N LEU A 133 2.44 11.91 -4.63
CA LEU A 133 2.04 12.40 -5.95
C LEU A 133 0.51 12.49 -6.11
N SER A 134 -0.23 11.64 -5.40
CA SER A 134 -1.69 11.51 -5.50
C SER A 134 -2.34 11.80 -4.15
N LEU A 135 -2.66 13.08 -3.93
CA LEU A 135 -3.38 13.52 -2.75
C LEU A 135 -4.86 13.70 -3.10
N HIS A 136 -5.72 12.98 -2.41
CA HIS A 136 -7.17 13.00 -2.56
C HIS A 136 -7.86 13.08 -1.21
N THR A 137 -9.14 13.49 -1.19
CA THR A 137 -9.96 13.40 0.01
C THR A 137 -10.33 11.95 0.30
N GLN A 138 -10.83 11.68 1.51
CA GLN A 138 -11.31 10.35 1.88
C GLN A 138 -12.45 9.89 0.97
N GLU A 139 -13.38 10.79 0.63
CA GLU A 139 -14.51 10.52 -0.27
C GLU A 139 -14.03 10.19 -1.69
N GLU A 140 -13.02 10.88 -2.19
CA GLU A 140 -12.42 10.59 -3.50
C GLU A 140 -11.73 9.22 -3.50
N TRP A 141 -11.06 8.83 -2.40
CA TRP A 141 -10.48 7.49 -2.29
C TRP A 141 -11.57 6.41 -2.24
N VAL A 142 -12.67 6.62 -1.49
CA VAL A 142 -13.82 5.70 -1.49
C VAL A 142 -14.37 5.53 -2.90
N SER A 143 -14.56 6.62 -3.65
CA SER A 143 -15.01 6.56 -5.05
C SER A 143 -14.06 5.74 -5.92
N LYS A 144 -12.75 6.00 -5.84
CA LYS A 144 -11.74 5.28 -6.62
C LYS A 144 -11.67 3.78 -6.27
N LEU A 145 -11.77 3.43 -4.99
CA LEU A 145 -11.83 2.03 -4.54
C LEU A 145 -13.06 1.33 -5.12
N THR A 146 -14.22 1.99 -5.07
CA THR A 146 -15.48 1.47 -5.62
C THR A 146 -15.39 1.31 -7.15
N ASP A 147 -14.83 2.29 -7.86
CA ASP A 147 -14.62 2.24 -9.32
C ASP A 147 -13.62 1.14 -9.74
N ALA A 148 -12.72 0.76 -8.84
CA ALA A 148 -11.82 -0.37 -9.04
C ALA A 148 -12.47 -1.74 -8.76
N GLY A 149 -13.70 -1.77 -8.24
CA GLY A 149 -14.49 -2.97 -7.96
C GLY A 149 -14.37 -3.48 -6.52
N PHE A 150 -13.95 -2.63 -5.59
CA PHE A 150 -14.00 -2.93 -4.16
C PHE A 150 -15.32 -2.44 -3.54
N GLU A 151 -15.75 -3.13 -2.50
CA GLU A 151 -16.73 -2.63 -1.54
C GLU A 151 -16.00 -2.18 -0.28
N VAL A 152 -16.12 -0.91 0.08
CA VAL A 152 -15.57 -0.38 1.34
C VAL A 152 -16.50 -0.77 2.47
N ILE A 153 -16.05 -1.62 3.40
CA ILE A 153 -16.86 -2.15 4.52
C ILE A 153 -16.58 -1.42 5.82
N GLU A 154 -15.37 -0.88 5.99
CA GLU A 154 -15.00 -0.05 7.12
C GLU A 154 -14.01 1.04 6.67
N GLN A 155 -14.01 2.16 7.36
CA GLN A 155 -13.05 3.23 7.15
C GLN A 155 -12.81 4.01 8.44
N SER A 156 -11.66 4.68 8.52
CA SER A 156 -11.39 5.60 9.62
C SER A 156 -12.41 6.75 9.66
N GLU A 157 -12.75 7.22 10.84
CA GLU A 157 -13.44 8.50 10.96
C GLU A 157 -12.58 9.61 10.37
N HIS A 158 -13.22 10.56 9.71
CA HIS A 158 -12.51 11.72 9.16
C HIS A 158 -11.91 12.51 10.32
N ASN A 159 -10.61 12.34 10.56
CA ASN A 159 -9.90 13.04 11.61
C ASN A 159 -9.07 14.16 10.99
N ALA A 160 -9.48 15.40 11.22
CA ALA A 160 -8.76 16.59 10.75
C ALA A 160 -7.29 16.68 11.27
N LYS A 161 -6.90 15.85 12.23
CA LYS A 161 -5.54 15.73 12.76
C LYS A 161 -4.81 14.47 12.25
N GLY A 162 -5.52 13.54 11.58
CA GLY A 162 -4.94 12.31 11.04
C GLY A 162 -4.13 12.59 9.77
N HIS A 163 -2.92 12.05 9.71
CA HIS A 163 -2.11 12.12 8.49
C HIS A 163 -2.51 11.04 7.47
N ASN A 164 -3.15 9.97 7.92
CA ASN A 164 -3.54 8.82 7.09
C ASN A 164 -5.01 8.46 7.31
N SER A 165 -5.68 8.02 6.24
CA SER A 165 -6.96 7.32 6.32
C SER A 165 -6.75 5.83 6.03
N TRP A 166 -7.54 4.98 6.69
CA TRP A 166 -7.54 3.55 6.39
C TRP A 166 -8.92 3.09 5.91
N PHE A 167 -8.91 2.05 5.06
CA PHE A 167 -10.09 1.45 4.46
C PHE A 167 -9.96 -0.06 4.50
N VAL A 168 -10.97 -0.74 5.04
CA VAL A 168 -11.13 -2.19 4.90
C VAL A 168 -12.09 -2.45 3.75
N VAL A 169 -11.71 -3.31 2.82
CA VAL A 169 -12.44 -3.57 1.58
C VAL A 169 -12.63 -5.07 1.34
N ARG A 170 -13.59 -5.41 0.50
CA ARG A 170 -13.77 -6.76 -0.04
C ARG A 170 -14.11 -6.75 -1.54
#